data_7c7938726e40e492a08a9e62f10fa070
#
_entry.id   7c7938726e40e492a08a9e62f10fa070
#
_cell.length_a   1.000
_cell.length_b   1.000
_cell.length_c   1.000
_cell.angle_alpha   90.00
_cell.angle_beta   90.00
_cell.angle_gamma   90.00
#
_symmetry.space_group_name_H-M   'P 1'
#
loop_
_entity.id
_entity.type
_entity.pdbx_description
1 polymer ?
#
loop_
_entity_poly.entity_id
_entity_poly.type
_entity_poly.pdbx_seq_one_letter_code
_entity_poly.pdbx_strand_id
1 'polypeptide(L)'
;DICWTFNIRGRDVECNPVIMAYSVITKNNAYLYTDDDRFDDKTFAILEKAGVRIQPYAKLYDDIAGMSGNVLIDKKRVNMRIYKEVISAGNAEVVLADNPAMLFKAVKNETEIKNLYSVHVDDGVAVTKFIFWLKKNVASGNITEAGAAEYLDNLRSNIKDYIELSFDTISAYNANAAMMHYHADETNAVVLKPEGMLLVDSGGQYLRGTTDITRTIALGPVTDKMKMYYTLTLKGMLSLANAKFLKGCNGYSLDILARAPLWNAGMDYRCGTAVSYTHLTLP
;
A
#
# COMPACT_ATOMS: atom_id res chain seq x y z
N ASP A 1 -5.16 -8.32 -6.30
CA ASP A 1 -4.74 -9.29 -7.31
C ASP A 1 -5.58 -9.20 -8.59
N ILE A 2 -6.93 -9.19 -8.51
CA ILE A 2 -7.83 -9.12 -9.68
C ILE A 2 -7.53 -7.90 -10.55
N CYS A 3 -7.47 -6.71 -9.95
CA CYS A 3 -7.20 -5.47 -10.70
C CYS A 3 -5.84 -5.48 -11.41
N TRP A 4 -4.82 -6.10 -10.80
CA TRP A 4 -3.52 -6.30 -11.44
C TRP A 4 -3.62 -7.30 -12.60
N THR A 5 -4.29 -8.42 -12.39
CA THR A 5 -4.42 -9.49 -13.41
C THR A 5 -5.10 -8.98 -14.68
N PHE A 6 -6.14 -8.17 -14.55
CA PHE A 6 -6.90 -7.61 -15.68
C PHE A 6 -6.45 -6.20 -16.09
N ASN A 7 -5.45 -5.64 -15.42
CA ASN A 7 -4.95 -4.27 -15.63
C ASN A 7 -6.07 -3.22 -15.60
N ILE A 8 -6.95 -3.33 -14.62
CA ILE A 8 -8.08 -2.41 -14.39
C ILE A 8 -7.92 -1.69 -13.06
N ARG A 9 -8.57 -0.54 -12.96
CA ARG A 9 -8.65 0.26 -11.73
C ARG A 9 -10.07 0.72 -11.50
N GLY A 10 -10.42 1.02 -10.26
CA GLY A 10 -11.70 1.56 -9.86
C GLY A 10 -11.58 2.40 -8.62
N ARG A 11 -12.73 2.77 -8.03
CA ARG A 11 -12.83 3.66 -6.87
C ARG A 11 -13.75 3.09 -5.80
N ASP A 12 -13.81 1.77 -5.66
CA ASP A 12 -14.69 1.13 -4.69
C ASP A 12 -14.15 1.19 -3.25
N VAL A 13 -12.85 1.42 -3.12
CA VAL A 13 -12.17 1.52 -1.83
C VAL A 13 -11.31 2.79 -1.86
N GLU A 14 -11.52 3.66 -0.89
CA GLU A 14 -10.76 4.90 -0.74
C GLU A 14 -9.25 4.62 -0.64
N CYS A 15 -8.44 5.45 -1.26
CA CYS A 15 -6.98 5.32 -1.36
C CYS A 15 -6.50 4.01 -2.02
N ASN A 16 -7.39 3.23 -2.59
CA ASN A 16 -7.07 1.98 -3.29
C ASN A 16 -7.78 1.93 -4.66
N PRO A 17 -7.05 2.03 -5.77
CA PRO A 17 -7.66 2.04 -7.10
C PRO A 17 -8.11 0.65 -7.54
N VAL A 18 -9.05 0.06 -6.82
CA VAL A 18 -9.57 -1.29 -7.04
C VAL A 18 -11.08 -1.29 -7.27
N ILE A 19 -11.57 -2.36 -7.87
CA ILE A 19 -13.00 -2.68 -7.97
C ILE A 19 -13.32 -3.90 -7.11
N MET A 20 -14.54 -3.94 -6.59
CA MET A 20 -15.11 -5.12 -5.96
C MET A 20 -15.47 -6.14 -7.05
N ALA A 21 -14.75 -7.23 -7.09
CA ALA A 21 -14.92 -8.24 -8.11
C ALA A 21 -14.46 -9.62 -7.63
N TYR A 22 -14.96 -10.64 -8.33
CA TYR A 22 -14.37 -11.98 -8.33
C TYR A 22 -13.83 -12.32 -9.72
N SER A 23 -12.97 -13.30 -9.80
CA SER A 23 -12.53 -13.83 -11.09
C SER A 23 -12.42 -15.35 -11.07
N VAL A 24 -12.72 -15.94 -12.22
CA VAL A 24 -12.49 -17.36 -12.49
C VAL A 24 -11.69 -17.45 -13.79
N ILE A 25 -10.53 -18.07 -13.71
CA ILE A 25 -9.65 -18.25 -14.87
C ILE A 25 -9.53 -19.74 -15.14
N THR A 26 -9.87 -20.13 -16.35
CA THR A 26 -9.76 -21.50 -16.86
C THR A 26 -8.69 -21.56 -17.95
N LYS A 27 -8.41 -22.74 -18.47
CA LYS A 27 -7.46 -22.90 -19.58
C LYS A 27 -7.82 -22.06 -20.82
N ASN A 28 -9.10 -21.82 -21.07
CA ASN A 28 -9.57 -21.20 -22.31
C ASN A 28 -10.33 -19.88 -22.11
N ASN A 29 -10.73 -19.54 -20.90
CA ASN A 29 -11.57 -18.38 -20.62
C ASN A 29 -11.14 -17.69 -19.33
N ALA A 30 -11.31 -16.37 -19.30
CA ALA A 30 -11.19 -15.55 -18.11
C ALA A 30 -12.54 -14.86 -17.84
N TYR A 31 -13.09 -15.06 -16.67
CA TYR A 31 -14.35 -14.46 -16.24
C TYR A 31 -14.06 -13.43 -15.15
N LEU A 32 -14.67 -12.27 -15.28
CA LEU A 32 -14.64 -11.18 -14.29
C LEU A 32 -16.08 -10.95 -13.83
N TYR A 33 -16.36 -11.23 -12.56
CA TYR A 33 -17.67 -11.05 -11.96
C TYR A 33 -17.71 -9.69 -11.24
N THR A 34 -18.41 -8.76 -11.85
CA THR A 34 -18.62 -7.40 -11.34
C THR A 34 -19.81 -6.78 -12.07
N ASP A 35 -20.24 -5.59 -11.67
CA ASP A 35 -21.31 -4.92 -12.39
C ASP A 35 -20.76 -4.31 -13.68
N ASP A 36 -21.45 -4.50 -14.80
CA ASP A 36 -20.99 -4.13 -16.15
C ASP A 36 -21.04 -2.61 -16.38
N ASP A 37 -21.93 -1.89 -15.68
CA ASP A 37 -22.05 -0.44 -15.73
C ASP A 37 -20.82 0.32 -15.15
N ARG A 38 -19.87 -0.41 -14.55
CA ARG A 38 -18.63 0.14 -13.99
C ARG A 38 -17.57 0.46 -15.04
N PHE A 39 -17.72 -0.03 -16.26
CA PHE A 39 -16.75 0.16 -17.34
C PHE A 39 -17.29 1.11 -18.41
N ASP A 40 -16.45 2.02 -18.85
CA ASP A 40 -16.72 2.74 -20.08
C ASP A 40 -16.61 1.80 -21.29
N ASP A 41 -17.24 2.16 -22.40
CA ASP A 41 -17.27 1.36 -23.64
C ASP A 41 -15.87 0.98 -24.11
N LYS A 42 -14.89 1.86 -23.92
CA LYS A 42 -13.50 1.64 -24.35
C LYS A 42 -12.85 0.54 -23.51
N THR A 43 -12.98 0.60 -22.19
CA THR A 43 -12.43 -0.39 -21.26
C THR A 43 -13.11 -1.73 -21.46
N PHE A 44 -14.43 -1.73 -21.63
CA PHE A 44 -15.21 -2.93 -21.95
C PHE A 44 -14.69 -3.62 -23.20
N ALA A 45 -14.55 -2.88 -24.31
CA ALA A 45 -14.06 -3.43 -25.58
C ALA A 45 -12.61 -3.97 -25.48
N ILE A 46 -11.76 -3.35 -24.66
CA ILE A 46 -10.39 -3.84 -24.42
C ILE A 46 -10.41 -5.19 -23.69
N LEU A 47 -11.22 -5.30 -22.64
CA LEU A 47 -11.36 -6.55 -21.88
C LEU A 47 -11.94 -7.67 -22.73
N GLU A 48 -12.99 -7.39 -23.48
CA GLU A 48 -13.61 -8.37 -24.42
C GLU A 48 -12.62 -8.84 -25.48
N LYS A 49 -11.88 -7.92 -26.11
CA LYS A 49 -10.82 -8.25 -27.07
C LYS A 49 -9.70 -9.09 -26.46
N ALA A 50 -9.40 -8.90 -25.18
CA ALA A 50 -8.44 -9.71 -24.43
C ALA A 50 -9.00 -11.10 -24.01
N GLY A 51 -10.25 -11.43 -24.37
CA GLY A 51 -10.89 -12.70 -24.04
C GLY A 51 -11.48 -12.76 -22.64
N VAL A 52 -11.62 -11.61 -21.97
CA VAL A 52 -12.27 -11.51 -20.66
C VAL A 52 -13.78 -11.40 -20.83
N ARG A 53 -14.51 -12.25 -20.15
CA ARG A 53 -15.98 -12.26 -20.12
C ARG A 53 -16.45 -11.62 -18.82
N ILE A 54 -17.07 -10.45 -18.93
CA ILE A 54 -17.67 -9.79 -17.78
C ILE A 54 -19.01 -10.47 -17.48
N GLN A 55 -19.25 -10.75 -16.21
CA GLN A 55 -20.46 -11.39 -15.71
C GLN A 55 -20.99 -10.61 -14.50
N PRO A 56 -22.30 -10.57 -14.28
CA PRO A 56 -22.87 -9.98 -13.08
C PRO A 56 -22.25 -10.54 -11.80
N TYR A 57 -21.94 -9.69 -10.83
CA TYR A 57 -21.28 -10.06 -9.57
C TYR A 57 -21.98 -11.24 -8.85
N ALA A 58 -23.31 -11.24 -8.81
CA ALA A 58 -24.10 -12.27 -8.14
C ALA A 58 -24.04 -13.65 -8.82
N LYS A 59 -23.72 -13.69 -10.11
CA LYS A 59 -23.70 -14.92 -10.91
C LYS A 59 -22.54 -15.86 -10.56
N LEU A 60 -21.52 -15.37 -9.86
CA LEU A 60 -20.36 -16.17 -9.47
C LEU A 60 -20.75 -17.51 -8.87
N TYR A 61 -21.65 -17.50 -7.89
CA TYR A 61 -21.98 -18.70 -7.12
C TYR A 61 -22.68 -19.77 -7.95
N ASP A 62 -23.52 -19.36 -8.89
CA ASP A 62 -24.20 -20.29 -9.81
C ASP A 62 -23.18 -20.90 -10.79
N ASP A 63 -22.26 -20.09 -11.30
CA ASP A 63 -21.28 -20.56 -12.29
C ASP A 63 -20.23 -21.50 -11.67
N ILE A 64 -19.80 -21.24 -10.42
CA ILE A 64 -18.82 -22.12 -9.74
C ILE A 64 -19.44 -23.44 -9.24
N ALA A 65 -20.73 -23.48 -8.94
CA ALA A 65 -21.43 -24.68 -8.56
C ALA A 65 -21.45 -25.75 -9.70
N GLY A 66 -21.35 -25.31 -10.95
CA GLY A 66 -21.29 -26.19 -12.13
C GLY A 66 -19.86 -26.63 -12.55
N MET A 67 -18.84 -26.24 -11.80
CA MET A 67 -17.44 -26.54 -12.16
C MET A 67 -17.12 -28.03 -12.05
N SER A 68 -16.19 -28.47 -12.90
CA SER A 68 -15.67 -29.85 -12.92
C SER A 68 -14.15 -29.85 -13.08
N GLY A 69 -13.52 -30.97 -12.70
CA GLY A 69 -12.07 -31.14 -12.74
C GLY A 69 -11.37 -30.43 -11.58
N ASN A 70 -10.09 -30.11 -11.74
CA ASN A 70 -9.29 -29.53 -10.68
C ASN A 70 -9.54 -28.04 -10.57
N VAL A 71 -9.98 -27.57 -9.39
CA VAL A 71 -10.22 -26.15 -9.07
C VAL A 71 -9.25 -25.70 -7.99
N LEU A 72 -8.32 -24.80 -8.34
CA LEU A 72 -7.39 -24.20 -7.40
C LEU A 72 -8.10 -23.14 -6.56
N ILE A 73 -8.02 -23.27 -5.26
CA ILE A 73 -8.56 -22.31 -4.28
C ILE A 73 -7.47 -21.92 -3.27
N ASP A 74 -7.23 -20.62 -3.14
CA ASP A 74 -6.39 -20.09 -2.07
C ASP A 74 -7.22 -19.94 -0.79
N LYS A 75 -7.04 -20.87 0.14
CA LYS A 75 -7.78 -20.92 1.42
C LYS A 75 -7.62 -19.69 2.31
N LYS A 76 -6.59 -18.87 2.08
CA LYS A 76 -6.34 -17.65 2.87
C LYS A 76 -7.10 -16.44 2.33
N ARG A 77 -7.59 -16.50 1.08
CA ARG A 77 -8.15 -15.36 0.35
C ARG A 77 -9.57 -15.57 -0.17
N VAL A 78 -9.96 -16.80 -0.36
CA VAL A 78 -11.30 -17.15 -0.85
C VAL A 78 -12.25 -17.33 0.33
N ASN A 79 -13.47 -16.78 0.23
CA ASN A 79 -14.47 -16.96 1.27
C ASN A 79 -15.01 -18.41 1.30
N MET A 80 -15.51 -18.80 2.46
CA MET A 80 -15.97 -20.18 2.71
C MET A 80 -17.16 -20.59 1.80
N ARG A 81 -17.98 -19.64 1.34
CA ARG A 81 -19.12 -19.94 0.45
C ARG A 81 -18.62 -20.45 -0.89
N ILE A 82 -17.60 -19.79 -1.49
CA ILE A 82 -17.00 -20.26 -2.75
C ILE A 82 -16.50 -21.70 -2.61
N TYR A 83 -15.77 -22.01 -1.53
CA TYR A 83 -15.30 -23.37 -1.27
C TYR A 83 -16.46 -24.37 -1.22
N LYS A 84 -17.54 -24.06 -0.48
CA LYS A 84 -18.71 -24.93 -0.35
C LYS A 84 -19.44 -25.12 -1.67
N GLU A 85 -19.64 -24.07 -2.46
CA GLU A 85 -20.31 -24.16 -3.75
C GLU A 85 -19.53 -25.05 -4.74
N VAL A 86 -18.20 -24.90 -4.79
CA VAL A 86 -17.36 -25.72 -5.67
C VAL A 86 -17.43 -27.21 -5.32
N ILE A 87 -17.45 -27.58 -4.03
CA ILE A 87 -17.51 -28.99 -3.62
C ILE A 87 -18.93 -29.58 -3.67
N SER A 88 -19.96 -28.74 -3.59
CA SER A 88 -21.36 -29.20 -3.48
C SER A 88 -21.84 -30.01 -4.72
N ALA A 89 -21.32 -29.64 -5.90
CA ALA A 89 -21.68 -30.31 -7.16
C ALA A 89 -21.05 -31.71 -7.33
N GLY A 90 -20.03 -32.05 -6.52
CA GLY A 90 -19.38 -33.37 -6.56
C GLY A 90 -18.54 -33.66 -7.82
N ASN A 91 -18.44 -32.70 -8.76
CA ASN A 91 -17.74 -32.85 -10.03
C ASN A 91 -16.35 -32.21 -10.05
N ALA A 92 -16.02 -31.42 -9.03
CA ALA A 92 -14.76 -30.69 -8.91
C ALA A 92 -13.89 -31.27 -7.79
N GLU A 93 -12.60 -31.40 -8.06
CA GLU A 93 -11.57 -31.69 -7.07
C GLU A 93 -10.90 -30.38 -6.67
N VAL A 94 -10.95 -30.03 -5.39
CA VAL A 94 -10.35 -28.78 -4.87
C VAL A 94 -8.86 -28.98 -4.61
N VAL A 95 -8.04 -28.19 -5.29
CA VAL A 95 -6.60 -28.07 -5.04
C VAL A 95 -6.36 -26.82 -4.18
N LEU A 96 -5.98 -27.04 -2.92
CA LEU A 96 -5.64 -25.93 -2.01
C LEU A 96 -4.19 -25.49 -2.25
N ALA A 97 -4.02 -24.30 -2.82
CA ALA A 97 -2.71 -23.71 -3.09
C ALA A 97 -2.78 -22.18 -3.03
N ASP A 98 -1.64 -21.53 -2.91
CA ASP A 98 -1.57 -20.07 -2.97
C ASP A 98 -1.95 -19.57 -4.38
N ASN A 99 -2.62 -18.42 -4.45
CA ASN A 99 -3.00 -17.79 -5.71
C ASN A 99 -1.76 -17.41 -6.54
N PRO A 100 -1.54 -17.98 -7.75
CA PRO A 100 -0.35 -17.69 -8.54
C PRO A 100 -0.22 -16.22 -8.96
N ALA A 101 -1.33 -15.48 -9.08
CA ALA A 101 -1.30 -14.05 -9.40
C ALA A 101 -0.55 -13.23 -8.34
N MET A 102 -0.48 -13.70 -7.10
CA MET A 102 0.29 -13.03 -6.06
C MET A 102 1.78 -12.99 -6.38
N LEU A 103 2.35 -14.13 -6.76
CA LEU A 103 3.76 -14.22 -7.10
C LEU A 103 4.07 -13.45 -8.40
N PHE A 104 3.21 -13.57 -9.42
CA PHE A 104 3.38 -12.82 -10.66
C PHE A 104 3.33 -11.29 -10.43
N LYS A 105 2.43 -10.82 -9.58
CA LYS A 105 2.35 -9.41 -9.19
C LYS A 105 3.58 -8.97 -8.36
N ALA A 106 4.11 -9.83 -7.50
CA ALA A 106 5.27 -9.52 -6.67
C ALA A 106 6.55 -9.36 -7.50
N VAL A 107 6.72 -10.17 -8.55
CA VAL A 107 7.87 -10.09 -9.47
C VAL A 107 7.54 -9.10 -10.59
N LYS A 108 8.02 -7.86 -10.45
CA LYS A 108 7.76 -6.78 -11.40
C LYS A 108 8.47 -7.00 -12.73
N ASN A 109 7.76 -6.74 -13.82
CA ASN A 109 8.34 -6.71 -15.16
C ASN A 109 9.11 -5.41 -15.42
N GLU A 110 9.82 -5.34 -16.54
CA GLU A 110 10.65 -4.16 -16.90
C GLU A 110 9.84 -2.86 -17.01
N THR A 111 8.61 -2.93 -17.50
CA THR A 111 7.73 -1.77 -17.63
C THR A 111 7.29 -1.26 -16.26
N GLU A 112 6.89 -2.16 -15.35
CA GLU A 112 6.53 -1.84 -13.99
C GLU A 112 7.72 -1.23 -13.23
N ILE A 113 8.91 -1.81 -13.37
CA ILE A 113 10.14 -1.29 -12.74
C ILE A 113 10.45 0.12 -13.24
N LYS A 114 10.45 0.35 -14.56
CA LYS A 114 10.69 1.67 -15.16
C LYS A 114 9.68 2.71 -14.65
N ASN A 115 8.42 2.34 -14.57
CA ASN A 115 7.35 3.20 -14.10
C ASN A 115 7.51 3.53 -12.61
N LEU A 116 7.85 2.54 -11.78
CA LEU A 116 8.11 2.75 -10.35
C LEU A 116 9.29 3.70 -10.13
N TYR A 117 10.40 3.54 -10.84
CA TYR A 117 11.52 4.50 -10.76
C TYR A 117 11.07 5.91 -11.12
N SER A 118 10.36 6.07 -12.24
CA SER A 118 9.90 7.38 -12.70
C SER A 118 8.98 8.06 -11.68
N VAL A 119 7.99 7.35 -11.15
CA VAL A 119 7.04 7.93 -10.20
C VAL A 119 7.67 8.28 -8.87
N HIS A 120 8.63 7.46 -8.38
CA HIS A 120 9.32 7.76 -7.14
C HIS A 120 10.26 8.97 -7.26
N VAL A 121 10.81 9.25 -8.44
CA VAL A 121 11.55 10.49 -8.69
C VAL A 121 10.61 11.70 -8.62
N ASP A 122 9.47 11.65 -9.32
CA ASP A 122 8.51 12.75 -9.33
C ASP A 122 7.93 13.04 -7.94
N ASP A 123 7.53 11.99 -7.22
CA ASP A 123 7.02 12.11 -5.86
C ASP A 123 8.11 12.57 -4.88
N GLY A 124 9.34 12.08 -5.03
CA GLY A 124 10.50 12.53 -4.27
C GLY A 124 10.80 14.02 -4.46
N VAL A 125 10.54 14.57 -5.64
CA VAL A 125 10.61 16.02 -5.89
C VAL A 125 9.52 16.76 -5.12
N ALA A 126 8.28 16.25 -5.07
CA ALA A 126 7.21 16.86 -4.28
C ALA A 126 7.56 16.87 -2.78
N VAL A 127 8.02 15.74 -2.24
CA VAL A 127 8.47 15.65 -0.84
C VAL A 127 9.65 16.58 -0.55
N THR A 128 10.61 16.70 -1.46
CA THR A 128 11.75 17.60 -1.31
C THR A 128 11.31 19.08 -1.29
N LYS A 129 10.39 19.46 -2.19
CA LYS A 129 9.79 20.81 -2.21
C LYS A 129 9.03 21.10 -0.91
N PHE A 130 8.30 20.12 -0.42
CA PHE A 130 7.59 20.20 0.85
C PHE A 130 8.57 20.46 2.02
N ILE A 131 9.63 19.66 2.16
CA ILE A 131 10.62 19.81 3.21
C ILE A 131 11.29 21.20 3.15
N PHE A 132 11.62 21.66 1.96
CA PHE A 132 12.19 23.00 1.76
C PHE A 132 11.22 24.10 2.19
N TRP A 133 9.98 24.04 1.74
CA TRP A 133 8.93 24.98 2.12
C TRP A 133 8.70 24.98 3.63
N LEU A 134 8.57 23.81 4.23
CA LEU A 134 8.34 23.65 5.66
C LEU A 134 9.45 24.33 6.49
N LYS A 135 10.70 24.00 6.20
CA LYS A 135 11.86 24.58 6.91
C LYS A 135 11.97 26.10 6.74
N LYS A 136 11.56 26.63 5.60
CA LYS A 136 11.59 28.06 5.33
C LYS A 136 10.48 28.82 6.06
N ASN A 137 9.33 28.21 6.26
CA ASN A 137 8.12 28.90 6.70
C ASN A 137 7.67 28.55 8.13
N VAL A 138 8.18 27.48 8.74
CA VAL A 138 7.73 27.04 10.07
C VAL A 138 7.88 28.12 11.15
N ALA A 139 8.86 29.01 11.04
CA ALA A 139 9.06 30.13 11.97
C ALA A 139 7.95 31.19 11.92
N SER A 140 7.08 31.19 10.90
CA SER A 140 5.95 32.11 10.81
C SER A 140 4.88 31.87 11.87
N GLY A 141 4.82 30.65 12.44
CA GLY A 141 3.84 30.24 13.44
C GLY A 141 2.42 29.99 12.89
N ASN A 142 2.26 29.95 11.56
CA ASN A 142 0.95 29.80 10.90
C ASN A 142 0.70 28.42 10.29
N ILE A 143 1.66 27.50 10.41
CA ILE A 143 1.55 26.16 9.83
C ILE A 143 1.06 25.20 10.91
N THR A 144 -0.03 24.49 10.63
CA THR A 144 -0.52 23.39 11.46
C THR A 144 -0.12 22.04 10.87
N GLU A 145 -0.28 20.95 11.63
CA GLU A 145 -0.09 19.58 11.14
C GLU A 145 -0.97 19.32 9.91
N ALA A 146 -2.27 19.66 9.98
CA ALA A 146 -3.21 19.50 8.86
C ALA A 146 -2.81 20.38 7.65
N GLY A 147 -2.45 21.65 7.86
CA GLY A 147 -2.00 22.52 6.78
C GLY A 147 -0.69 22.06 6.12
N ALA A 148 0.20 21.40 6.88
CA ALA A 148 1.40 20.79 6.33
C ALA A 148 1.08 19.57 5.47
N ALA A 149 0.14 18.71 5.90
CA ALA A 149 -0.36 17.58 5.12
C ALA A 149 -0.99 18.07 3.81
N GLU A 150 -1.95 19.00 3.88
CA GLU A 150 -2.63 19.58 2.72
C GLU A 150 -1.64 20.17 1.70
N TYR A 151 -0.63 20.88 2.16
CA TYR A 151 0.40 21.44 1.27
C TYR A 151 1.15 20.35 0.49
N LEU A 152 1.53 19.24 1.16
CA LEU A 152 2.19 18.12 0.50
C LEU A 152 1.26 17.42 -0.49
N ASP A 153 0.00 17.20 -0.12
CA ASP A 153 -1.01 16.57 -0.96
C ASP A 153 -1.27 17.41 -2.22
N ASN A 154 -1.32 18.73 -2.08
CA ASN A 154 -1.41 19.65 -3.22
C ASN A 154 -0.18 19.59 -4.14
N LEU A 155 1.01 19.39 -3.63
CA LEU A 155 2.20 19.18 -4.47
C LEU A 155 2.10 17.88 -5.28
N ARG A 156 1.57 16.80 -4.69
CA ARG A 156 1.36 15.50 -5.33
C ARG A 156 0.27 15.55 -6.40
N SER A 157 -0.84 16.21 -6.10
CA SER A 157 -1.97 16.31 -7.04
C SER A 157 -1.60 16.96 -8.37
N ASN A 158 -0.53 17.74 -8.40
CA ASN A 158 0.01 18.36 -9.62
C ASN A 158 1.00 17.45 -10.39
N ILE A 159 1.31 16.26 -9.88
CA ILE A 159 2.15 15.32 -10.61
C ILE A 159 1.33 14.64 -11.71
N LYS A 160 1.94 14.50 -12.88
CA LYS A 160 1.31 13.81 -14.01
C LYS A 160 0.85 12.40 -13.63
N ASP A 161 -0.32 12.02 -14.09
CA ASP A 161 -0.93 10.70 -13.86
C ASP A 161 -1.31 10.42 -12.40
N TYR A 162 -1.39 11.45 -11.54
CA TYR A 162 -1.92 11.34 -10.20
C TYR A 162 -3.40 10.93 -10.22
N ILE A 163 -3.79 10.00 -9.34
CA ILE A 163 -5.15 9.50 -9.21
C ILE A 163 -5.77 10.01 -7.91
N GLU A 164 -5.12 9.67 -6.79
CA GLU A 164 -5.56 9.96 -5.42
C GLU A 164 -4.40 9.73 -4.44
N LEU A 165 -4.59 9.97 -3.16
CA LEU A 165 -3.66 9.58 -2.11
C LEU A 165 -3.58 8.04 -2.04
N SER A 166 -2.44 7.51 -1.61
CA SER A 166 -2.30 6.07 -1.33
C SER A 166 -2.82 5.70 0.07
N PHE A 167 -2.88 6.68 0.95
CA PHE A 167 -3.51 6.69 2.28
C PHE A 167 -3.56 8.13 2.79
N ASP A 168 -4.38 8.39 3.81
CA ASP A 168 -4.47 9.72 4.42
C ASP A 168 -3.11 10.15 4.96
N THR A 169 -2.65 11.33 4.55
CA THR A 169 -1.35 11.85 4.93
C THR A 169 -1.27 12.04 6.44
N ILE A 170 -0.33 11.36 7.07
CA ILE A 170 0.00 11.52 8.48
C ILE A 170 1.02 12.65 8.61
N SER A 171 0.67 13.68 9.37
CA SER A 171 1.55 14.79 9.71
C SER A 171 1.49 14.98 11.21
N ALA A 172 2.50 14.49 11.93
CA ALA A 172 2.46 14.33 13.38
C ALA A 172 3.66 15.02 14.05
N TYR A 173 3.35 16.05 14.85
CA TYR A 173 4.35 16.86 15.52
C TYR A 173 4.67 16.34 16.92
N ASN A 174 5.94 16.13 17.22
CA ASN A 174 6.45 15.69 18.52
C ASN A 174 5.67 14.48 19.09
N ALA A 175 4.89 14.67 20.16
CA ALA A 175 4.19 13.59 20.86
C ALA A 175 3.10 12.89 20.00
N ASN A 176 2.49 13.61 19.05
CA ASN A 176 1.47 13.04 18.18
C ASN A 176 2.04 11.93 17.28
N ALA A 177 3.35 11.99 16.99
CA ALA A 177 4.04 10.93 16.23
C ALA A 177 4.13 9.57 16.95
N ALA A 178 3.72 9.49 18.21
CA ALA A 178 3.61 8.22 18.92
C ALA A 178 2.35 7.41 18.52
N MET A 179 1.41 8.04 17.84
CA MET A 179 0.19 7.40 17.33
C MET A 179 0.40 7.03 15.86
N MET A 180 0.46 5.72 15.55
CA MET A 180 0.84 5.22 14.22
C MET A 180 -0.11 5.63 13.09
N HIS A 181 -1.40 5.81 13.40
CA HIS A 181 -2.41 6.25 12.45
C HIS A 181 -3.01 7.58 12.88
N TYR A 182 -2.13 8.51 13.30
CA TYR A 182 -2.55 9.85 13.67
C TYR A 182 -3.12 10.58 12.46
N HIS A 183 -4.28 11.15 12.63
CA HIS A 183 -4.92 12.01 11.63
C HIS A 183 -5.12 13.39 12.23
N ALA A 184 -4.50 14.37 11.60
CA ALA A 184 -4.66 15.78 11.95
C ALA A 184 -5.77 16.40 11.11
N ASP A 185 -6.80 16.92 11.77
CA ASP A 185 -7.88 17.67 11.16
C ASP A 185 -7.96 19.10 11.73
N GLU A 186 -8.91 19.89 11.28
CA GLU A 186 -9.08 21.27 11.72
C GLU A 186 -9.33 21.42 13.23
N THR A 187 -9.81 20.36 13.89
CA THR A 187 -10.22 20.39 15.31
C THR A 187 -9.08 20.02 16.26
N ASN A 188 -8.13 19.21 15.81
CA ASN A 188 -7.06 18.63 16.66
C ASN A 188 -5.65 19.02 16.22
N ALA A 189 -5.47 19.58 15.03
CA ALA A 189 -4.15 19.91 14.49
C ALA A 189 -3.38 20.91 15.32
N VAL A 190 -2.16 20.54 15.68
CA VAL A 190 -1.26 21.40 16.46
C VAL A 190 -0.50 22.36 15.53
N VAL A 191 -0.28 23.60 16.00
CA VAL A 191 0.58 24.57 15.31
C VAL A 191 2.03 24.15 15.44
N LEU A 192 2.72 24.04 14.30
CA LEU A 192 4.14 23.68 14.24
C LEU A 192 5.00 24.86 14.74
N LYS A 193 5.99 24.54 15.55
CA LYS A 193 6.97 25.50 16.04
C LYS A 193 8.34 25.23 15.42
N PRO A 194 9.24 26.24 15.35
CA PRO A 194 10.60 26.05 14.84
C PRO A 194 11.49 25.33 15.87
N GLU A 195 11.02 24.21 16.40
CA GLU A 195 11.68 23.33 17.36
C GLU A 195 11.13 21.90 17.24
N GLY A 196 11.84 20.91 17.74
CA GLY A 196 11.39 19.53 17.76
C GLY A 196 11.37 18.86 16.38
N MET A 197 10.48 17.88 16.20
CA MET A 197 10.42 17.06 15.00
C MET A 197 8.98 16.91 14.50
N LEU A 198 8.82 16.89 13.17
CA LEU A 198 7.61 16.49 12.48
C LEU A 198 7.84 15.16 11.77
N LEU A 199 7.02 14.17 12.06
CA LEU A 199 6.91 12.94 11.26
C LEU A 199 5.86 13.16 10.18
N VAL A 200 6.22 12.89 8.94
CA VAL A 200 5.29 12.91 7.81
C VAL A 200 5.36 11.56 7.11
N ASP A 201 4.22 10.88 7.06
CA ASP A 201 4.03 9.63 6.35
C ASP A 201 2.93 9.82 5.31
N SER A 202 3.23 9.56 4.05
CA SER A 202 2.41 10.02 2.94
C SER A 202 2.74 9.34 1.63
N GLY A 203 1.79 9.30 0.71
CA GLY A 203 2.02 8.73 -0.60
C GLY A 203 0.90 9.02 -1.59
N GLY A 204 1.08 8.61 -2.83
CA GLY A 204 0.10 8.79 -3.89
C GLY A 204 -0.07 7.56 -4.77
N GLN A 205 -1.26 7.44 -5.31
CA GLN A 205 -1.61 6.52 -6.39
C GLN A 205 -1.45 7.22 -7.74
N TYR A 206 -0.69 6.61 -8.62
CA TYR A 206 -0.44 7.12 -9.97
C TYR A 206 -0.70 6.00 -10.99
N LEU A 207 -0.96 6.34 -12.25
CA LEU A 207 -1.06 5.31 -13.31
C LEU A 207 0.24 4.49 -13.43
N ARG A 208 1.37 5.07 -13.07
CA ARG A 208 2.69 4.45 -13.12
C ARG A 208 3.05 3.61 -11.88
N GLY A 209 2.31 3.74 -10.79
CA GLY A 209 2.59 2.99 -9.55
C GLY A 209 2.10 3.71 -8.31
N THR A 210 2.44 3.17 -7.15
CA THR A 210 2.09 3.68 -5.84
C THR A 210 3.36 4.13 -5.11
N THR A 211 3.30 5.26 -4.40
CA THR A 211 4.37 5.71 -3.50
C THR A 211 3.90 5.65 -2.05
N ASP A 212 4.88 5.48 -1.17
CA ASP A 212 4.73 5.45 0.28
C ASP A 212 6.06 5.91 0.89
N ILE A 213 6.09 7.11 1.45
CA ILE A 213 7.32 7.77 1.89
C ILE A 213 7.11 8.37 3.28
N THR A 214 7.88 7.87 4.25
CA THR A 214 7.93 8.46 5.60
C THR A 214 9.20 9.25 5.79
N ARG A 215 9.10 10.44 6.40
CA ARG A 215 10.25 11.27 6.83
C ARG A 215 9.98 11.89 8.19
N THR A 216 10.99 11.83 9.05
CA THR A 216 11.01 12.60 10.30
C THR A 216 11.95 13.80 10.12
N ILE A 217 11.40 15.00 10.25
CA ILE A 217 12.02 16.28 9.88
C ILE A 217 12.26 17.10 11.14
N ALA A 218 13.51 17.47 11.43
CA ALA A 218 13.80 18.45 12.47
C ALA A 218 13.36 19.85 12.01
N LEU A 219 12.49 20.49 12.79
CA LEU A 219 11.97 21.83 12.51
C LEU A 219 12.83 22.94 13.08
N GLY A 220 13.79 22.61 13.97
CA GLY A 220 14.71 23.52 14.62
C GLY A 220 15.59 22.78 15.63
N PRO A 221 15.95 23.39 16.76
CA PRO A 221 16.75 22.74 17.79
C PRO A 221 16.07 21.46 18.31
N VAL A 222 16.86 20.38 18.45
CA VAL A 222 16.44 19.09 18.98
C VAL A 222 17.35 18.69 20.14
N THR A 223 16.81 17.99 21.13
CA THR A 223 17.56 17.51 22.29
C THR A 223 18.50 16.37 21.92
N ASP A 224 19.52 16.13 22.74
CA ASP A 224 20.43 14.97 22.53
C ASP A 224 19.69 13.64 22.65
N LYS A 225 18.64 13.57 23.47
CA LYS A 225 17.75 12.41 23.56
C LYS A 225 17.02 12.14 22.25
N MET A 226 16.49 13.19 21.60
CA MET A 226 15.87 13.07 20.26
C MET A 226 16.87 12.60 19.21
N LYS A 227 18.08 13.15 19.20
CA LYS A 227 19.16 12.72 18.30
C LYS A 227 19.49 11.24 18.50
N MET A 228 19.60 10.81 19.76
CA MET A 228 19.86 9.41 20.10
C MET A 228 18.76 8.49 19.56
N TYR A 229 17.49 8.79 19.83
CA TYR A 229 16.37 7.97 19.37
C TYR A 229 16.28 7.91 17.84
N TYR A 230 16.44 9.06 17.18
CA TYR A 230 16.50 9.13 15.72
C TYR A 230 17.62 8.25 15.15
N THR A 231 18.81 8.35 15.75
CA THR A 231 19.98 7.58 15.30
C THR A 231 19.78 6.08 15.48
N LEU A 232 19.23 5.64 16.60
CA LEU A 232 18.97 4.22 16.86
C LEU A 232 17.90 3.65 15.92
N THR A 233 16.84 4.42 15.68
CA THR A 233 15.79 4.05 14.70
C THR A 233 16.37 3.97 13.28
N LEU A 234 17.18 4.96 12.89
CA LEU A 234 17.86 4.96 11.59
C LEU A 234 18.81 3.77 11.43
N LYS A 235 19.58 3.42 12.47
CA LYS A 235 20.43 2.22 12.47
C LYS A 235 19.61 0.95 12.27
N GLY A 236 18.47 0.83 12.94
CA GLY A 236 17.55 -0.31 12.77
C GLY A 236 17.01 -0.40 11.34
N MET A 237 16.52 0.71 10.80
CA MET A 237 16.02 0.80 9.43
C MET A 237 17.10 0.41 8.41
N LEU A 238 18.32 0.96 8.53
CA LEU A 238 19.42 0.63 7.63
C LEU A 238 19.89 -0.82 7.77
N SER A 239 19.87 -1.38 8.99
CA SER A 239 20.20 -2.79 9.21
C SER A 239 19.24 -3.70 8.47
N LEU A 240 17.94 -3.39 8.55
CA LEU A 240 16.89 -4.13 7.85
C LEU A 240 17.00 -3.95 6.32
N ALA A 241 17.16 -2.70 5.84
CA ALA A 241 17.25 -2.38 4.41
C ALA A 241 18.45 -3.04 3.72
N ASN A 242 19.56 -3.25 4.44
CA ASN A 242 20.76 -3.90 3.91
C ASN A 242 20.81 -5.41 4.21
N ALA A 243 19.78 -5.98 4.82
CA ALA A 243 19.78 -7.39 5.18
C ALA A 243 19.83 -8.30 3.96
N LYS A 244 20.67 -9.33 4.04
CA LYS A 244 20.65 -10.46 3.13
C LYS A 244 20.08 -11.65 3.87
N PHE A 245 19.10 -12.31 3.29
CA PHE A 245 18.38 -13.41 3.93
C PHE A 245 18.08 -14.54 2.94
N LEU A 246 17.82 -15.72 3.47
CA LEU A 246 17.55 -16.91 2.66
C LEU A 246 16.10 -16.87 2.13
N LYS A 247 15.90 -17.48 0.97
CA LYS A 247 14.55 -17.70 0.42
C LYS A 247 13.69 -18.47 1.44
N GLY A 248 12.46 -17.99 1.66
CA GLY A 248 11.54 -18.53 2.66
C GLY A 248 11.64 -17.87 4.04
N CYS A 249 12.58 -16.96 4.26
CA CYS A 249 12.57 -16.10 5.43
C CYS A 249 11.37 -15.16 5.38
N ASN A 250 10.75 -14.89 6.51
CA ASN A 250 9.58 -14.01 6.61
C ASN A 250 9.90 -12.75 7.44
N GLY A 251 8.96 -11.80 7.44
CA GLY A 251 9.11 -10.54 8.14
C GLY A 251 9.35 -10.69 9.65
N TYR A 252 8.74 -11.68 10.31
CA TYR A 252 8.97 -11.93 11.72
C TYR A 252 10.44 -12.26 12.05
N SER A 253 11.09 -13.02 11.18
CA SER A 253 12.52 -13.35 11.36
C SER A 253 13.43 -12.15 11.13
N LEU A 254 13.01 -11.18 10.32
CA LEU A 254 13.80 -9.99 9.97
C LEU A 254 13.55 -8.81 10.94
N ASP A 255 12.45 -8.79 11.65
CA ASP A 255 12.03 -7.71 12.55
C ASP A 255 13.09 -7.37 13.62
N ILE A 256 13.80 -8.39 14.11
CA ILE A 256 14.91 -8.23 15.06
C ILE A 256 15.99 -7.25 14.55
N LEU A 257 16.23 -7.17 13.24
CA LEU A 257 17.24 -6.29 12.68
C LEU A 257 16.87 -4.80 12.85
N ALA A 258 15.58 -4.50 12.80
CA ALA A 258 15.08 -3.16 13.07
C ALA A 258 15.08 -2.83 14.57
N ARG A 259 14.76 -3.80 15.46
CA ARG A 259 14.62 -3.58 16.90
C ARG A 259 15.95 -3.62 17.65
N ALA A 260 16.91 -4.41 17.20
CA ALA A 260 18.15 -4.68 17.95
C ALA A 260 18.88 -3.40 18.42
N PRO A 261 19.03 -2.33 17.63
CA PRO A 261 19.69 -1.11 18.11
C PRO A 261 18.96 -0.45 19.30
N LEU A 262 17.63 -0.51 19.33
CA LEU A 262 16.82 0.00 20.44
C LEU A 262 16.94 -0.90 21.67
N TRP A 263 16.79 -2.20 21.51
CA TRP A 263 16.90 -3.17 22.59
C TRP A 263 18.28 -3.15 23.26
N ASN A 264 19.36 -3.03 22.49
CA ASN A 264 20.73 -2.88 23.01
C ASN A 264 20.92 -1.62 23.85
N ALA A 265 20.08 -0.60 23.64
CA ALA A 265 20.05 0.62 24.45
C ALA A 265 19.01 0.57 25.60
N GLY A 266 18.42 -0.59 25.88
CA GLY A 266 17.40 -0.77 26.91
C GLY A 266 16.05 -0.15 26.60
N MET A 267 15.78 0.08 25.31
CA MET A 267 14.53 0.70 24.82
C MET A 267 13.72 -0.30 24.01
N ASP A 268 12.41 -0.08 23.95
CA ASP A 268 11.49 -0.88 23.16
C ASP A 268 10.74 -0.02 22.14
N TYR A 269 10.35 -0.63 21.02
CA TYR A 269 9.44 -0.08 20.02
C TYR A 269 8.16 -0.92 20.01
N ARG A 270 7.12 -0.39 20.65
CA ARG A 270 5.88 -1.12 20.96
C ARG A 270 4.88 -1.22 19.82
N CYS A 271 5.31 -0.90 18.60
CA CYS A 271 4.50 -0.97 17.39
C CYS A 271 5.11 -1.96 16.40
N GLY A 272 4.36 -2.28 15.34
CA GLY A 272 4.91 -2.98 14.18
C GLY A 272 5.98 -2.15 13.51
N THR A 273 7.08 -2.78 13.08
CA THR A 273 8.18 -2.08 12.40
C THR A 273 7.84 -1.77 10.94
N ALA A 274 6.90 -2.52 10.36
CA ALA A 274 6.29 -2.23 9.07
C ALA A 274 4.94 -2.96 8.96
N VAL A 275 3.96 -2.36 8.29
CA VAL A 275 2.64 -2.99 8.03
C VAL A 275 2.79 -4.28 7.23
N SER A 276 3.75 -4.33 6.32
CA SER A 276 4.08 -5.52 5.52
C SER A 276 4.46 -6.75 6.35
N TYR A 277 4.96 -6.58 7.57
CA TYR A 277 5.30 -7.72 8.45
C TYR A 277 4.08 -8.37 9.11
N THR A 278 2.99 -7.63 9.25
CA THR A 278 1.78 -8.15 9.90
C THR A 278 0.79 -8.72 8.90
N HIS A 279 0.81 -8.28 7.65
CA HIS A 279 -0.20 -8.61 6.65
C HIS A 279 0.34 -9.18 5.33
N LEU A 280 1.63 -9.03 5.05
CA LEU A 280 2.24 -9.52 3.82
C LEU A 280 3.36 -10.50 4.17
N THR A 281 3.25 -11.72 3.68
CA THR A 281 4.41 -12.61 3.54
C THR A 281 5.23 -12.08 2.35
N LEU A 282 6.49 -11.75 2.57
CA LEU A 282 7.42 -11.44 1.49
C LEU A 282 7.51 -12.67 0.56
N PRO A 283 7.52 -12.47 -0.75
CA PRO A 283 7.60 -13.56 -1.72
C PRO A 283 8.92 -14.31 -1.66
#